data_5e8b6c3a23dbf282559ced513c33ba41
#
_entry.id   5e8b6c3a23dbf282559ced513c33ba41
#
_cell.length_a   1.000
_cell.length_b   1.000
_cell.length_c   1.000
_cell.angle_alpha   90.00
_cell.angle_beta   90.00
_cell.angle_gamma   90.00
#
_symmetry.space_group_name_H-M   'P 1'
#
loop_
_entity.id
_entity.type
_entity.pdbx_description
1 polymer ?
#
loop_
_entity_poly.entity_id
_entity_poly.type
_entity_poly.pdbx_seq_one_letter_code
_entity_poly.pdbx_strand_id
1 'polypeptide(L)'
;MPTSAKPFSPAPFKPPFWLTNPHLQSILPKFFAPKAPTYRRVVEKDSLDESDIAYDFYDAHPVEASKDGELEQTPLIVLFHGMEGSSDSHYARALAYQMHAQGWHFVVAHFRSCGGIPASGTVFYNAGDTDEVHHALQNLREQYANIYAVGVSLGGNALAKYMGEYEDKVLCKGAVVISAPVDMSSAAITMHSFLSHRIYTPYLLNPIIKKALANDLTQDEINSIKAANRISDFDDIFTAPRHGYRSKNDYYHTASAMPYLRNVTHPLLLISAKDDPFIGFTATPNDVSESVTILDTEHGGHIGYLRYRSDNGQSNSKSSVTNDKETKTSKFDINWIPETVSAYFNWIGVASTSESSQDVGSDNK
;
A
#
# COMPACT_ATOMS: atom_id res chain seq x y z
N MET A 1 -6.64 7.47 -22.75
CA MET A 1 -7.66 6.49 -22.30
C MET A 1 -8.55 6.11 -23.47
N PRO A 2 -8.97 4.84 -23.62
CA PRO A 2 -9.91 4.48 -24.67
C PRO A 2 -11.25 5.19 -24.43
N THR A 3 -11.70 5.99 -25.39
CA THR A 3 -12.90 6.84 -25.33
C THR A 3 -14.22 6.06 -25.32
N SER A 4 -14.21 4.73 -25.16
CA SER A 4 -15.41 3.88 -25.15
C SER A 4 -15.47 2.87 -23.97
N ALA A 5 -14.49 2.81 -23.08
CA ALA A 5 -14.54 1.89 -21.95
C ALA A 5 -15.48 2.44 -20.87
N LYS A 6 -16.33 1.57 -20.32
CA LYS A 6 -17.16 1.94 -19.16
C LYS A 6 -16.25 2.37 -18.00
N PRO A 7 -16.63 3.43 -17.23
CA PRO A 7 -15.85 3.84 -16.08
C PRO A 7 -15.72 2.69 -15.08
N PHE A 8 -14.59 2.62 -14.37
CA PHE A 8 -14.40 1.63 -13.31
C PHE A 8 -15.47 1.79 -12.24
N SER A 9 -16.18 0.73 -11.94
CA SER A 9 -17.27 0.71 -10.95
C SER A 9 -17.25 -0.61 -10.18
N PRO A 10 -16.56 -0.68 -9.05
CA PRO A 10 -16.54 -1.89 -8.22
C PRO A 10 -17.85 -2.10 -7.48
N ALA A 11 -18.03 -3.29 -6.88
CA ALA A 11 -19.13 -3.54 -5.98
C ALA A 11 -19.09 -2.53 -4.81
N PRO A 12 -20.24 -1.91 -4.46
CA PRO A 12 -20.27 -0.91 -3.39
C PRO A 12 -19.90 -1.53 -2.03
N PHE A 13 -19.09 -0.82 -1.24
CA PHE A 13 -18.82 -1.22 0.14
C PHE A 13 -20.07 -1.01 1.02
N LYS A 14 -20.45 -2.04 1.77
CA LYS A 14 -21.58 -1.98 2.71
C LYS A 14 -21.16 -2.60 4.04
N PRO A 15 -20.87 -1.81 5.06
CA PRO A 15 -20.58 -2.32 6.40
C PRO A 15 -21.87 -2.85 7.06
N PRO A 16 -21.76 -3.71 8.07
CA PRO A 16 -22.85 -4.00 8.99
C PRO A 16 -23.36 -2.70 9.63
N PHE A 17 -24.68 -2.56 9.82
CA PHE A 17 -25.29 -1.33 10.34
C PHE A 17 -24.73 -0.89 11.72
N TRP A 18 -24.27 -1.84 12.53
CA TRP A 18 -23.68 -1.60 13.86
C TRP A 18 -22.17 -1.28 13.77
N LEU A 19 -21.55 -1.41 12.60
CA LEU A 19 -20.11 -1.22 12.36
C LEU A 19 -19.83 0.00 11.48
N THR A 20 -20.61 1.06 11.67
CA THR A 20 -20.37 2.36 11.01
C THR A 20 -19.45 3.27 11.83
N ASN A 21 -18.98 2.81 13.00
CA ASN A 21 -17.99 3.55 13.77
C ASN A 21 -16.60 3.38 13.15
N PRO A 22 -15.90 4.47 12.75
CA PRO A 22 -14.63 4.41 12.05
C PRO A 22 -13.51 3.77 12.88
N HIS A 23 -13.51 3.92 14.19
CA HIS A 23 -12.50 3.31 15.05
C HIS A 23 -12.67 1.80 15.14
N LEU A 24 -13.92 1.31 15.20
CA LEU A 24 -14.18 -0.13 15.15
C LEU A 24 -13.79 -0.70 13.77
N GLN A 25 -14.11 0.01 12.69
CA GLN A 25 -13.68 -0.36 11.34
C GLN A 25 -12.16 -0.41 11.21
N SER A 26 -11.42 0.48 11.88
CA SER A 26 -9.95 0.49 11.83
C SER A 26 -9.29 -0.61 12.67
N ILE A 27 -9.95 -1.06 13.76
CA ILE A 27 -9.34 -1.98 14.73
C ILE A 27 -9.74 -3.43 14.50
N LEU A 28 -11.02 -3.70 14.27
CA LEU A 28 -11.55 -5.06 14.22
C LEU A 28 -11.03 -5.90 13.03
N PRO A 29 -10.76 -5.34 11.83
CA PRO A 29 -10.33 -6.10 10.66
C PRO A 29 -9.14 -7.03 10.89
N LYS A 30 -8.21 -6.63 11.76
CA LYS A 30 -7.04 -7.45 12.11
C LYS A 30 -7.40 -8.82 12.70
N PHE A 31 -8.57 -8.96 13.33
CA PHE A 31 -9.03 -10.22 13.91
C PHE A 31 -9.73 -11.13 12.89
N PHE A 32 -10.05 -10.61 11.71
CA PHE A 32 -10.70 -11.33 10.62
C PHE A 32 -9.77 -11.62 9.45
N ALA A 33 -8.51 -11.21 9.57
CA ALA A 33 -7.50 -11.51 8.56
C ALA A 33 -7.19 -13.00 8.50
N PRO A 34 -6.91 -13.56 7.31
CA PRO A 34 -6.43 -14.92 7.18
C PRO A 34 -5.09 -15.09 7.90
N LYS A 35 -4.67 -16.32 8.18
CA LYS A 35 -3.30 -16.60 8.62
C LYS A 35 -2.32 -16.14 7.54
N ALA A 36 -1.11 -15.74 7.96
CA ALA A 36 -0.06 -15.42 6.98
C ALA A 36 0.24 -16.64 6.12
N PRO A 37 0.36 -16.48 4.79
CA PRO A 37 0.88 -17.55 3.96
C PRO A 37 2.37 -17.77 4.25
N THR A 38 2.93 -18.85 3.75
CA THR A 38 4.39 -19.06 3.79
C THR A 38 5.00 -18.22 2.67
N TYR A 39 5.74 -17.20 3.03
CA TYR A 39 6.43 -16.34 2.08
C TYR A 39 7.83 -16.88 1.75
N ARG A 40 8.24 -16.71 0.50
CA ARG A 40 9.63 -16.81 0.08
C ARG A 40 10.29 -15.46 0.31
N ARG A 41 11.22 -15.38 1.24
CA ARG A 41 11.93 -14.13 1.55
C ARG A 41 13.19 -13.98 0.73
N VAL A 42 13.35 -12.78 0.15
CA VAL A 42 14.58 -12.31 -0.48
C VAL A 42 15.04 -11.07 0.26
N VAL A 43 16.32 -10.90 0.43
CA VAL A 43 16.92 -9.73 1.10
C VAL A 43 17.84 -9.04 0.10
N GLU A 44 17.63 -7.74 -0.08
CA GLU A 44 18.36 -6.89 -1.01
C GLU A 44 18.87 -5.65 -0.27
N LYS A 45 19.73 -4.88 -0.89
CA LYS A 45 20.10 -3.56 -0.39
C LYS A 45 19.00 -2.54 -0.68
N ASP A 46 18.91 -1.53 0.17
CA ASP A 46 18.05 -0.35 -0.04
C ASP A 46 18.62 0.58 -1.14
N SER A 47 17.88 1.62 -1.50
CA SER A 47 18.28 2.58 -2.53
C SER A 47 19.56 3.35 -2.22
N LEU A 48 20.03 3.33 -0.96
CA LEU A 48 21.26 3.99 -0.51
C LEU A 48 22.44 3.02 -0.38
N ASP A 49 22.24 1.71 -0.60
CA ASP A 49 23.23 0.65 -0.35
C ASP A 49 23.72 0.58 1.11
N GLU A 50 22.91 1.11 2.04
CA GLU A 50 23.24 1.19 3.47
C GLU A 50 22.58 0.10 4.29
N SER A 51 21.28 -0.14 4.06
CA SER A 51 20.47 -1.08 4.84
C SER A 51 20.01 -2.27 4.00
N ASP A 52 19.83 -3.40 4.67
CA ASP A 52 19.13 -4.53 4.08
C ASP A 52 17.62 -4.31 4.18
N ILE A 53 16.89 -4.68 3.12
CA ILE A 53 15.43 -4.68 3.06
C ILE A 53 14.92 -6.05 2.63
N ALA A 54 13.74 -6.42 3.12
CA ALA A 54 13.13 -7.71 2.82
C ALA A 54 12.05 -7.58 1.77
N TYR A 55 12.02 -8.55 0.86
CA TYR A 55 10.91 -8.81 -0.06
C TYR A 55 10.28 -10.15 0.30
N ASP A 56 9.02 -10.16 0.71
CA ASP A 56 8.27 -11.36 1.05
C ASP A 56 7.34 -11.73 -0.10
N PHE A 57 7.73 -12.72 -0.90
CA PHE A 57 6.99 -13.21 -2.06
C PHE A 57 5.98 -14.28 -1.67
N TYR A 58 4.78 -14.20 -2.25
CA TYR A 58 3.81 -15.27 -2.31
C TYR A 58 3.53 -15.59 -3.78
N ASP A 59 4.29 -16.55 -4.28
CA ASP A 59 4.33 -16.88 -5.70
C ASP A 59 3.07 -17.67 -6.10
N ALA A 60 2.44 -17.35 -7.25
CA ALA A 60 1.30 -18.07 -7.80
C ALA A 60 1.70 -19.48 -8.30
N HIS A 61 2.92 -19.59 -8.78
CA HIS A 61 3.59 -20.83 -9.19
C HIS A 61 5.10 -20.66 -8.95
N PRO A 62 5.88 -21.75 -8.96
CA PRO A 62 7.33 -21.66 -8.86
C PRO A 62 7.90 -20.75 -9.95
N VAL A 63 8.71 -19.78 -9.56
CA VAL A 63 9.43 -18.89 -10.48
C VAL A 63 10.83 -19.48 -10.66
N GLU A 64 11.11 -19.99 -11.86
CA GLU A 64 12.46 -20.45 -12.22
C GLU A 64 13.32 -19.24 -12.56
N ALA A 65 14.61 -19.30 -12.23
CA ALA A 65 15.56 -18.30 -12.71
C ALA A 65 15.52 -18.27 -14.25
N SER A 66 15.37 -17.06 -14.80
CA SER A 66 15.28 -16.88 -16.25
C SER A 66 16.40 -17.62 -16.98
N LYS A 67 16.02 -18.64 -17.75
CA LYS A 67 16.90 -19.24 -18.73
C LYS A 67 16.78 -18.36 -19.97
N ASP A 68 17.87 -17.78 -20.40
CA ASP A 68 17.96 -16.95 -21.62
C ASP A 68 17.47 -15.49 -21.52
N GLY A 69 17.27 -14.93 -20.29
CA GLY A 69 16.88 -13.52 -20.10
C GLY A 69 15.39 -13.22 -20.37
N GLU A 70 14.54 -14.24 -20.49
CA GLU A 70 13.09 -14.05 -20.62
C GLU A 70 12.48 -13.64 -19.25
N LEU A 71 11.71 -12.54 -19.25
CA LEU A 71 11.03 -12.06 -18.06
C LEU A 71 9.76 -12.87 -17.76
N GLU A 72 9.46 -13.06 -16.46
CA GLU A 72 8.21 -13.66 -16.02
C GLU A 72 7.02 -12.80 -16.49
N GLN A 73 6.05 -13.43 -17.20
CA GLN A 73 4.91 -12.74 -17.81
C GLN A 73 3.68 -12.68 -16.89
N THR A 74 3.60 -13.56 -15.90
CA THR A 74 2.52 -13.52 -14.90
C THR A 74 2.60 -12.21 -14.13
N PRO A 75 1.48 -11.49 -13.94
CA PRO A 75 1.48 -10.24 -13.20
C PRO A 75 2.06 -10.39 -11.78
N LEU A 76 2.92 -9.45 -11.41
CA LEU A 76 3.41 -9.27 -10.05
C LEU A 76 2.74 -8.05 -9.42
N ILE A 77 2.14 -8.24 -8.26
CA ILE A 77 1.55 -7.19 -7.45
C ILE A 77 2.50 -6.86 -6.29
N VAL A 78 3.02 -5.64 -6.28
CA VAL A 78 3.96 -5.14 -5.26
C VAL A 78 3.20 -4.33 -4.24
N LEU A 79 3.32 -4.67 -2.96
CA LEU A 79 2.72 -3.94 -1.85
C LEU A 79 3.75 -3.10 -1.11
N PHE A 80 3.52 -1.79 -1.03
CA PHE A 80 4.17 -0.84 -0.14
C PHE A 80 3.28 -0.61 1.07
N HIS A 81 3.73 -1.06 2.25
CA HIS A 81 2.92 -1.12 3.46
C HIS A 81 2.81 0.23 4.21
N GLY A 82 1.87 0.34 5.13
CA GLY A 82 1.73 1.49 6.01
C GLY A 82 2.81 1.57 7.10
N MET A 83 2.75 2.63 7.91
CA MET A 83 3.67 2.84 9.03
C MET A 83 3.72 1.60 9.93
N GLU A 84 4.93 1.10 10.23
CA GLU A 84 5.18 -0.12 11.02
C GLU A 84 4.49 -1.39 10.49
N GLY A 85 4.10 -1.38 9.21
CA GLY A 85 3.51 -2.53 8.54
C GLY A 85 4.53 -3.60 8.16
N SER A 86 4.02 -4.73 7.69
CA SER A 86 4.80 -5.84 7.16
C SER A 86 3.92 -6.80 6.36
N SER A 87 4.50 -7.88 5.85
CA SER A 87 3.77 -9.00 5.24
C SER A 87 2.76 -9.66 6.21
N ASP A 88 2.92 -9.45 7.52
CA ASP A 88 1.97 -9.89 8.55
C ASP A 88 0.78 -8.95 8.77
N SER A 89 0.75 -7.79 8.15
CA SER A 89 -0.39 -6.87 8.24
C SER A 89 -1.67 -7.53 7.71
N HIS A 90 -2.81 -7.24 8.33
CA HIS A 90 -4.09 -7.85 7.98
C HIS A 90 -4.45 -7.68 6.50
N TYR A 91 -4.21 -6.48 5.96
CA TYR A 91 -4.45 -6.16 4.55
C TYR A 91 -3.45 -6.86 3.61
N ALA A 92 -2.17 -7.00 4.02
CA ALA A 92 -1.16 -7.67 3.24
C ALA A 92 -1.50 -9.15 3.04
N ARG A 93 -1.91 -9.83 4.13
CA ARG A 93 -2.35 -11.24 4.08
C ARG A 93 -3.59 -11.43 3.22
N ALA A 94 -4.59 -10.53 3.31
CA ALA A 94 -5.78 -10.60 2.50
C ALA A 94 -5.49 -10.36 1.00
N LEU A 95 -4.65 -9.37 0.69
CA LEU A 95 -4.16 -9.12 -0.68
C LEU A 95 -3.39 -10.32 -1.23
N ALA A 96 -2.47 -10.90 -0.45
CA ALA A 96 -1.68 -12.06 -0.88
C ALA A 96 -2.58 -13.20 -1.36
N TYR A 97 -3.58 -13.59 -0.57
CA TYR A 97 -4.51 -14.65 -0.96
C TYR A 97 -5.38 -14.30 -2.18
N GLN A 98 -5.83 -13.05 -2.27
CA GLN A 98 -6.63 -12.61 -3.42
C GLN A 98 -5.81 -12.62 -4.72
N MET A 99 -4.59 -12.10 -4.69
CA MET A 99 -3.73 -12.07 -5.88
C MET A 99 -3.35 -13.48 -6.31
N HIS A 100 -3.00 -14.34 -5.37
CA HIS A 100 -2.74 -15.75 -5.65
C HIS A 100 -3.97 -16.47 -6.24
N ALA A 101 -5.18 -16.15 -5.77
CA ALA A 101 -6.43 -16.70 -6.34
C ALA A 101 -6.70 -16.23 -7.77
N GLN A 102 -6.14 -15.06 -8.18
CA GLN A 102 -6.14 -14.60 -9.56
C GLN A 102 -5.05 -15.27 -10.42
N GLY A 103 -4.20 -16.10 -9.85
CA GLY A 103 -3.02 -16.64 -10.50
C GLY A 103 -1.88 -15.61 -10.66
N TRP A 104 -1.83 -14.57 -9.84
CA TRP A 104 -0.81 -13.52 -9.87
C TRP A 104 0.18 -13.69 -8.73
N HIS A 105 1.45 -13.34 -8.99
CA HIS A 105 2.46 -13.22 -7.96
C HIS A 105 2.16 -12.02 -7.07
N PHE A 106 2.53 -12.12 -5.81
CA PHE A 106 2.41 -11.05 -4.85
C PHE A 106 3.72 -10.89 -4.07
N VAL A 107 4.14 -9.66 -3.83
CA VAL A 107 5.31 -9.38 -2.99
C VAL A 107 5.04 -8.18 -2.08
N VAL A 108 5.50 -8.28 -0.84
CA VAL A 108 5.59 -7.13 0.07
C VAL A 108 7.01 -6.61 0.05
N ALA A 109 7.21 -5.42 -0.51
CA ALA A 109 8.46 -4.68 -0.42
C ALA A 109 8.46 -3.95 0.94
N HIS A 110 9.31 -4.41 1.86
CA HIS A 110 9.40 -3.77 3.16
C HIS A 110 10.23 -2.50 3.09
N PHE A 111 9.76 -1.46 3.77
CA PHE A 111 10.58 -0.28 3.98
C PHE A 111 11.71 -0.57 4.98
N ARG A 112 12.75 0.28 4.96
CA ARG A 112 13.88 0.22 5.90
C ARG A 112 13.41 0.02 7.34
N SER A 113 14.10 -0.79 8.11
CA SER A 113 13.75 -1.15 9.49
C SER A 113 12.44 -1.91 9.70
N CYS A 114 11.77 -2.34 8.64
CA CYS A 114 10.54 -3.12 8.69
C CYS A 114 10.75 -4.58 8.26
N GLY A 115 9.71 -5.42 8.35
CA GLY A 115 9.81 -6.84 7.99
C GLY A 115 10.74 -7.68 8.85
N GLY A 116 11.13 -7.19 10.03
CA GLY A 116 12.02 -7.89 10.97
C GLY A 116 13.51 -7.70 10.69
N ILE A 117 13.89 -6.85 9.75
CA ILE A 117 15.29 -6.45 9.50
C ILE A 117 15.55 -5.12 10.21
N PRO A 118 16.51 -5.04 11.13
CA PRO A 118 16.89 -3.76 11.73
C PRO A 118 17.51 -2.84 10.69
N ALA A 119 17.30 -1.52 10.82
CA ALA A 119 18.04 -0.57 10.02
C ALA A 119 19.53 -0.61 10.41
N SER A 120 20.40 -0.60 9.41
CA SER A 120 21.85 -0.49 9.58
C SER A 120 22.40 0.84 9.07
N GLY A 121 21.58 1.60 8.34
CA GLY A 121 21.93 2.91 7.81
C GLY A 121 21.56 4.08 8.70
N THR A 122 21.85 5.27 8.21
CA THR A 122 21.61 6.54 8.92
C THR A 122 20.18 7.02 8.84
N VAL A 123 19.43 6.55 7.84
CA VAL A 123 18.03 6.96 7.57
C VAL A 123 17.06 5.81 7.76
N PHE A 124 15.85 6.16 8.20
CA PHE A 124 14.70 5.27 8.25
C PHE A 124 13.83 5.47 7.00
N TYR A 125 12.68 4.78 6.95
CA TYR A 125 11.68 5.08 5.94
C TYR A 125 10.95 6.39 6.25
N ASN A 126 10.45 7.05 5.23
CA ASN A 126 9.58 8.22 5.37
C ASN A 126 8.43 8.18 4.34
N ALA A 127 7.43 9.05 4.54
CA ALA A 127 6.23 9.04 3.71
C ALA A 127 6.45 9.54 2.27
N GLY A 128 7.55 10.24 2.02
CA GLY A 128 7.90 10.78 0.70
C GLY A 128 9.04 10.03 0.00
N ASP A 129 9.38 8.82 0.42
CA ASP A 129 10.54 8.05 -0.04
C ASP A 129 10.29 7.41 -1.42
N THR A 130 10.19 8.26 -2.44
CA THR A 130 9.93 7.86 -3.82
C THR A 130 11.11 7.16 -4.46
N ASP A 131 12.33 7.46 -4.04
CA ASP A 131 13.54 6.80 -4.51
C ASP A 131 13.57 5.33 -4.09
N GLU A 132 13.12 5.02 -2.86
CA GLU A 132 13.00 3.64 -2.38
C GLU A 132 11.91 2.88 -3.14
N VAL A 133 10.76 3.52 -3.42
CA VAL A 133 9.71 2.93 -4.26
C VAL A 133 10.23 2.62 -5.66
N HIS A 134 10.97 3.57 -6.27
CA HIS A 134 11.57 3.40 -7.59
C HIS A 134 12.58 2.24 -7.61
N HIS A 135 13.50 2.23 -6.64
CA HIS A 135 14.52 1.19 -6.47
C HIS A 135 13.90 -0.21 -6.35
N ALA A 136 12.87 -0.35 -5.49
CA ALA A 136 12.18 -1.61 -5.34
C ALA A 136 11.53 -2.09 -6.65
N LEU A 137 10.87 -1.19 -7.38
CA LEU A 137 10.27 -1.53 -8.67
C LEU A 137 11.33 -1.83 -9.73
N GLN A 138 12.47 -1.16 -9.72
CA GLN A 138 13.58 -1.40 -10.63
C GLN A 138 14.18 -2.81 -10.45
N ASN A 139 14.45 -3.21 -9.20
CA ASN A 139 14.95 -4.55 -8.90
C ASN A 139 13.96 -5.64 -9.35
N LEU A 140 12.67 -5.42 -9.13
CA LEU A 140 11.64 -6.38 -9.54
C LEU A 140 11.47 -6.45 -11.07
N ARG A 141 11.72 -5.36 -11.80
CA ARG A 141 11.65 -5.35 -13.27
C ARG A 141 12.75 -6.16 -13.95
N GLU A 142 13.81 -6.51 -13.25
CA GLU A 142 14.84 -7.41 -13.77
C GLU A 142 14.30 -8.83 -14.00
N GLN A 143 13.22 -9.21 -13.28
CA GLN A 143 12.63 -10.54 -13.36
C GLN A 143 11.20 -10.56 -13.91
N TYR A 144 10.40 -9.51 -13.69
CA TYR A 144 8.96 -9.50 -14.01
C TYR A 144 8.62 -8.42 -15.05
N ALA A 145 7.92 -8.81 -16.14
CA ALA A 145 7.49 -7.90 -17.21
C ALA A 145 6.26 -7.07 -16.85
N ASN A 146 5.37 -7.63 -16.02
CA ASN A 146 4.04 -7.08 -15.74
C ASN A 146 3.90 -6.73 -14.25
N ILE A 147 4.35 -5.53 -13.85
CA ILE A 147 4.31 -5.08 -12.47
C ILE A 147 3.14 -4.11 -12.26
N TYR A 148 2.38 -4.33 -11.19
CA TYR A 148 1.37 -3.42 -10.66
C TYR A 148 1.69 -3.15 -9.19
N ALA A 149 1.34 -1.95 -8.69
CA ALA A 149 1.69 -1.54 -7.35
C ALA A 149 0.47 -1.24 -6.49
N VAL A 150 0.54 -1.60 -5.21
CA VAL A 150 -0.44 -1.25 -4.19
C VAL A 150 0.26 -0.52 -3.07
N GLY A 151 -0.23 0.65 -2.67
CA GLY A 151 0.27 1.39 -1.53
C GLY A 151 -0.80 1.55 -0.46
N VAL A 152 -0.45 1.37 0.79
CA VAL A 152 -1.38 1.45 1.91
C VAL A 152 -0.91 2.50 2.91
N SER A 153 -1.81 3.44 3.29
CA SER A 153 -1.52 4.48 4.28
C SER A 153 -0.23 5.24 3.93
N LEU A 154 0.80 5.25 4.77
CA LEU A 154 2.09 5.87 4.52
C LEU A 154 2.71 5.39 3.18
N GLY A 155 2.76 4.08 2.95
CA GLY A 155 3.24 3.51 1.68
C GLY A 155 2.36 3.90 0.49
N GLY A 156 1.07 4.16 0.74
CA GLY A 156 0.14 4.72 -0.24
C GLY A 156 0.51 6.15 -0.63
N ASN A 157 0.89 6.99 0.34
CA ASN A 157 1.38 8.34 0.04
C ASN A 157 2.68 8.30 -0.76
N ALA A 158 3.66 7.48 -0.36
CA ALA A 158 4.92 7.34 -1.08
C ALA A 158 4.68 6.88 -2.54
N LEU A 159 3.80 5.88 -2.74
CA LEU A 159 3.46 5.39 -4.07
C LEU A 159 2.72 6.44 -4.90
N ALA A 160 1.73 7.15 -4.32
CA ALA A 160 0.99 8.20 -5.03
C ALA A 160 1.89 9.36 -5.45
N LYS A 161 2.82 9.76 -4.56
CA LYS A 161 3.84 10.76 -4.88
C LYS A 161 4.76 10.27 -6.00
N TYR A 162 5.26 9.04 -5.93
CA TYR A 162 6.08 8.41 -6.96
C TYR A 162 5.39 8.43 -8.33
N MET A 163 4.11 8.06 -8.41
CA MET A 163 3.33 8.06 -9.65
C MET A 163 3.28 9.44 -10.33
N GLY A 164 3.17 10.51 -9.54
CA GLY A 164 3.11 11.86 -10.08
C GLY A 164 4.47 12.55 -10.21
N GLU A 165 5.49 12.15 -9.46
CA GLU A 165 6.84 12.70 -9.52
C GLU A 165 7.65 12.12 -10.69
N TYR A 166 7.46 10.82 -10.97
CA TYR A 166 8.16 10.11 -12.05
C TYR A 166 7.42 10.14 -13.38
N GLU A 167 6.12 10.48 -13.39
CA GLU A 167 5.33 10.66 -14.61
C GLU A 167 5.46 9.45 -15.57
N ASP A 168 5.93 9.68 -16.81
CA ASP A 168 6.12 8.63 -17.81
C ASP A 168 7.27 7.64 -17.50
N LYS A 169 8.09 7.94 -16.48
CA LYS A 169 9.18 7.07 -16.03
C LYS A 169 8.78 6.06 -14.98
N VAL A 170 7.50 6.02 -14.62
CA VAL A 170 6.95 5.04 -13.68
C VAL A 170 7.20 3.61 -14.17
N LEU A 171 7.65 2.73 -13.27
CA LEU A 171 8.03 1.35 -13.62
C LEU A 171 6.92 0.32 -13.43
N CYS A 172 5.73 0.71 -13.00
CA CYS A 172 4.56 -0.18 -12.91
C CYS A 172 3.50 0.24 -13.94
N LYS A 173 2.68 -0.72 -14.39
CA LYS A 173 1.61 -0.50 -15.39
C LYS A 173 0.40 0.23 -14.83
N GLY A 174 0.25 0.26 -13.53
CA GLY A 174 -0.81 0.95 -12.81
C GLY A 174 -0.70 0.72 -11.32
N ALA A 175 -1.40 1.53 -10.52
CA ALA A 175 -1.33 1.46 -9.08
C ALA A 175 -2.70 1.61 -8.41
N VAL A 176 -2.79 1.09 -7.18
CA VAL A 176 -3.92 1.32 -6.26
C VAL A 176 -3.37 1.85 -4.95
N VAL A 177 -3.93 2.95 -4.47
CA VAL A 177 -3.56 3.61 -3.22
C VAL A 177 -4.74 3.56 -2.27
N ILE A 178 -4.53 3.07 -1.06
CA ILE A 178 -5.58 2.78 -0.09
C ILE A 178 -5.35 3.58 1.19
N SER A 179 -6.34 4.37 1.61
CA SER A 179 -6.32 5.13 2.87
C SER A 179 -5.02 5.93 3.06
N ALA A 180 -4.54 6.59 2.00
CA ALA A 180 -3.28 7.33 2.05
C ALA A 180 -3.46 8.76 2.53
N PRO A 181 -2.61 9.24 3.47
CA PRO A 181 -2.58 10.63 3.89
C PRO A 181 -1.89 11.50 2.82
N VAL A 182 -2.54 11.68 1.66
CA VAL A 182 -1.97 12.43 0.52
C VAL A 182 -1.67 13.90 0.85
N ASP A 183 -2.28 14.44 1.90
CA ASP A 183 -1.90 15.67 2.59
C ASP A 183 -1.48 15.33 4.02
N MET A 184 -0.17 15.23 4.23
CA MET A 184 0.45 14.87 5.51
C MET A 184 0.15 15.90 6.60
N SER A 185 0.04 17.17 6.26
CA SER A 185 -0.26 18.24 7.22
C SER A 185 -1.65 18.09 7.81
N SER A 186 -2.65 17.83 6.98
CA SER A 186 -4.02 17.60 7.44
C SER A 186 -4.15 16.31 8.25
N ALA A 187 -3.45 15.25 7.85
CA ALA A 187 -3.41 13.99 8.57
C ALA A 187 -2.79 14.15 9.96
N ALA A 188 -1.68 14.89 10.09
CA ALA A 188 -1.06 15.18 11.38
C ALA A 188 -2.04 15.91 12.32
N ILE A 189 -2.82 16.88 11.82
CA ILE A 189 -3.85 17.59 12.60
C ILE A 189 -4.95 16.61 13.05
N THR A 190 -5.45 15.78 12.16
CA THR A 190 -6.50 14.79 12.45
C THR A 190 -6.06 13.80 13.53
N MET A 191 -4.80 13.34 13.47
CA MET A 191 -4.20 12.46 14.47
C MET A 191 -4.04 13.11 15.86
N HIS A 192 -4.14 14.43 15.97
CA HIS A 192 -4.14 15.14 17.26
C HIS A 192 -5.51 15.10 17.97
N SER A 193 -6.57 14.57 17.34
CA SER A 193 -7.85 14.39 18.03
C SER A 193 -7.66 13.52 19.27
N PHE A 194 -8.45 13.79 20.32
CA PHE A 194 -8.30 13.11 21.62
C PHE A 194 -8.35 11.58 21.49
N LEU A 195 -9.25 11.07 20.67
CA LEU A 195 -9.44 9.63 20.52
C LEU A 195 -8.31 9.01 19.68
N SER A 196 -7.92 9.65 18.57
CA SER A 196 -6.82 9.19 17.72
C SER A 196 -5.50 9.20 18.49
N HIS A 197 -5.21 10.26 19.23
CA HIS A 197 -4.01 10.37 20.07
C HIS A 197 -3.95 9.26 21.14
N ARG A 198 -5.09 8.91 21.76
CA ARG A 198 -5.11 7.94 22.85
C ARG A 198 -5.06 6.48 22.39
N ILE A 199 -5.59 6.18 21.20
CA ILE A 199 -5.69 4.82 20.67
C ILE A 199 -4.52 4.50 19.75
N TYR A 200 -4.27 5.34 18.75
CA TYR A 200 -3.35 5.02 17.65
C TYR A 200 -1.92 5.52 17.88
N THR A 201 -1.77 6.69 18.52
CA THR A 201 -0.43 7.26 18.74
C THR A 201 0.49 6.29 19.48
N PRO A 202 0.11 5.68 20.64
CA PRO A 202 1.00 4.74 21.31
C PRO A 202 1.31 3.50 20.47
N TYR A 203 0.35 3.02 19.68
CA TYR A 203 0.50 1.86 18.81
C TYR A 203 1.52 2.10 17.70
N LEU A 204 1.54 3.30 17.12
CA LEU A 204 2.46 3.67 16.03
C LEU A 204 3.78 4.26 16.56
N LEU A 205 3.70 5.11 17.57
CA LEU A 205 4.86 5.87 18.07
C LEU A 205 5.85 5.00 18.86
N ASN A 206 5.37 4.10 19.72
CA ASN A 206 6.27 3.31 20.56
C ASN A 206 7.23 2.41 19.76
N PRO A 207 6.80 1.70 18.70
CA PRO A 207 7.71 0.93 17.87
C PRO A 207 8.78 1.79 17.17
N ILE A 208 8.40 2.94 16.59
CA ILE A 208 9.37 3.81 15.92
C ILE A 208 10.37 4.45 16.90
N ILE A 209 9.93 4.86 18.09
CA ILE A 209 10.84 5.31 19.17
C ILE A 209 11.81 4.20 19.52
N LYS A 210 11.34 2.96 19.73
CA LYS A 210 12.20 1.83 20.06
C LYS A 210 13.27 1.58 18.99
N LYS A 211 12.88 1.65 17.72
CA LYS A 211 13.81 1.50 16.58
C LYS A 211 14.82 2.65 16.54
N ALA A 212 14.36 3.89 16.71
CA ALA A 212 15.23 5.06 16.73
C ALA A 212 16.29 4.96 17.84
N LEU A 213 15.88 4.56 19.04
CA LEU A 213 16.78 4.42 20.20
C LEU A 213 17.80 3.25 20.08
N ALA A 214 17.67 2.40 19.05
CA ALA A 214 18.64 1.34 18.76
C ALA A 214 19.82 1.81 17.91
N ASN A 215 19.85 3.09 17.51
CA ASN A 215 20.93 3.68 16.70
C ASN A 215 21.90 4.47 17.56
N ASP A 216 23.05 4.82 16.97
CA ASP A 216 24.02 5.73 17.61
C ASP A 216 23.42 7.13 17.67
N LEU A 217 23.10 7.55 18.88
CA LEU A 217 22.45 8.82 19.21
C LEU A 217 23.20 9.55 20.30
N THR A 218 23.20 10.87 20.23
CA THR A 218 23.63 11.71 21.34
C THR A 218 22.64 11.63 22.50
N GLN A 219 23.09 11.97 23.71
CA GLN A 219 22.20 11.96 24.88
C GLN A 219 21.03 12.95 24.75
N ASP A 220 21.21 14.05 24.03
CA ASP A 220 20.16 15.05 23.78
C ASP A 220 19.11 14.53 22.80
N GLU A 221 19.53 13.82 21.75
CA GLU A 221 18.61 13.12 20.84
C GLU A 221 17.80 12.05 21.57
N ILE A 222 18.46 11.24 22.41
CA ILE A 222 17.79 10.21 23.23
C ILE A 222 16.72 10.85 24.12
N ASN A 223 17.06 11.94 24.82
CA ASN A 223 16.12 12.62 25.70
C ASN A 223 14.93 13.21 24.91
N SER A 224 15.21 13.83 23.77
CA SER A 224 14.20 14.43 22.91
C SER A 224 13.25 13.38 22.31
N ILE A 225 13.80 12.26 21.81
CA ILE A 225 12.99 11.15 21.24
C ILE A 225 12.10 10.53 22.33
N LYS A 226 12.63 10.34 23.55
CA LYS A 226 11.84 9.81 24.68
C LYS A 226 10.74 10.76 25.15
N ALA A 227 10.90 12.06 24.94
CA ALA A 227 9.91 13.07 25.29
C ALA A 227 8.80 13.24 24.24
N ALA A 228 8.96 12.66 23.03
CA ALA A 228 7.94 12.74 21.99
C ALA A 228 6.63 12.07 22.42
N ASN A 229 5.54 12.81 22.34
CA ASN A 229 4.20 12.34 22.70
C ASN A 229 3.29 12.15 21.49
N ARG A 230 3.71 12.63 20.32
CA ARG A 230 2.98 12.58 19.04
C ARG A 230 3.91 12.13 17.95
N ILE A 231 3.35 11.57 16.89
CA ILE A 231 4.11 11.26 15.67
C ILE A 231 4.77 12.54 15.14
N SER A 232 4.05 13.67 15.15
CA SER A 232 4.56 14.95 14.69
C SER A 232 5.72 15.51 15.55
N ASP A 233 5.84 15.12 16.83
CA ASP A 233 6.99 15.47 17.65
C ASP A 233 8.21 14.63 17.24
N PHE A 234 8.00 13.34 17.02
CA PHE A 234 9.02 12.43 16.51
C PHE A 234 9.52 12.84 15.13
N ASP A 235 8.62 13.22 14.24
CA ASP A 235 8.98 13.68 12.91
C ASP A 235 9.84 14.95 12.93
N ASP A 236 9.57 15.88 13.85
CA ASP A 236 10.36 17.10 13.99
C ASP A 236 11.76 16.85 14.56
N ILE A 237 11.87 15.89 15.48
CA ILE A 237 13.09 15.58 16.22
C ILE A 237 13.98 14.60 15.44
N PHE A 238 13.38 13.65 14.75
CA PHE A 238 14.10 12.52 14.18
C PHE A 238 13.94 12.40 12.67
N THR A 239 12.69 12.25 12.15
CA THR A 239 12.45 11.99 10.73
C THR A 239 12.94 13.13 9.85
N ALA A 240 12.51 14.37 10.14
CA ALA A 240 12.83 15.53 9.30
C ALA A 240 14.34 15.79 9.22
N PRO A 241 15.10 15.89 10.35
CA PRO A 241 16.54 16.16 10.27
C PRO A 241 17.33 15.06 9.55
N ARG A 242 16.96 13.80 9.75
CA ARG A 242 17.67 12.65 9.15
C ARG A 242 17.48 12.53 7.64
N HIS A 243 16.40 13.11 7.12
CA HIS A 243 16.12 13.18 5.68
C HIS A 243 16.42 14.56 5.07
N GLY A 244 17.12 15.44 5.81
CA GLY A 244 17.55 16.76 5.30
C GLY A 244 16.45 17.81 5.22
N TYR A 245 15.28 17.56 5.82
CA TYR A 245 14.22 18.57 5.93
C TYR A 245 14.51 19.55 7.07
N ARG A 246 14.13 20.81 6.88
CA ARG A 246 14.37 21.91 7.87
C ARG A 246 13.49 21.79 9.12
N SER A 247 12.33 21.13 8.99
CA SER A 247 11.34 20.93 10.06
C SER A 247 10.32 19.87 9.64
N LYS A 248 9.48 19.40 10.57
CA LYS A 248 8.31 18.55 10.22
C LYS A 248 7.37 19.19 9.21
N ASN A 249 7.19 20.53 9.24
CA ASN A 249 6.33 21.20 8.28
C ASN A 249 6.91 21.17 6.86
N ASP A 250 8.21 21.32 6.74
CA ASP A 250 8.94 21.17 5.48
C ASP A 250 8.85 19.73 4.98
N TYR A 251 9.03 18.76 5.88
CA TYR A 251 8.83 17.35 5.59
C TYR A 251 7.42 17.05 5.08
N TYR A 252 6.38 17.46 5.82
CA TYR A 252 4.99 17.19 5.44
C TYR A 252 4.62 17.83 4.11
N HIS A 253 5.07 19.06 3.87
CA HIS A 253 4.82 19.75 2.59
C HIS A 253 5.48 19.02 1.42
N THR A 254 6.75 18.62 1.59
CA THR A 254 7.54 17.99 0.51
C THR A 254 7.15 16.51 0.30
N ALA A 255 6.82 15.79 1.37
CA ALA A 255 6.49 14.38 1.33
C ALA A 255 5.04 14.11 0.89
N SER A 256 4.14 15.09 0.97
CA SER A 256 2.73 14.94 0.55
C SER A 256 2.62 14.63 -0.93
N ALA A 257 1.79 13.64 -1.28
CA ALA A 257 1.52 13.26 -2.66
C ALA A 257 0.59 14.25 -3.39
N MET A 258 -0.23 15.00 -2.64
CA MET A 258 -1.27 15.88 -3.18
C MET A 258 -0.80 16.80 -4.33
N PRO A 259 0.34 17.52 -4.24
CA PRO A 259 0.78 18.40 -5.33
C PRO A 259 1.13 17.65 -6.62
N TYR A 260 1.47 16.36 -6.52
CA TYR A 260 1.95 15.53 -7.63
C TYR A 260 0.81 14.79 -8.34
N LEU A 261 -0.38 14.67 -7.76
CA LEU A 261 -1.49 13.90 -8.33
C LEU A 261 -1.97 14.42 -9.68
N ARG A 262 -1.73 15.70 -9.99
CA ARG A 262 -2.06 16.31 -11.30
C ARG A 262 -1.11 15.86 -12.42
N ASN A 263 0.06 15.34 -12.05
CA ASN A 263 1.09 14.92 -13.01
C ASN A 263 1.04 13.40 -13.27
N VAL A 264 0.15 12.66 -12.62
CA VAL A 264 0.06 11.21 -12.82
C VAL A 264 -0.36 10.90 -14.24
N THR A 265 0.46 10.12 -14.96
CA THR A 265 0.25 9.73 -16.35
C THR A 265 -0.23 8.28 -16.50
N HIS A 266 0.08 7.43 -15.53
CA HIS A 266 -0.32 6.02 -15.53
C HIS A 266 -1.60 5.78 -14.70
N PRO A 267 -2.38 4.71 -15.01
CA PRO A 267 -3.60 4.42 -14.27
C PRO A 267 -3.38 4.32 -12.75
N LEU A 268 -4.07 5.15 -11.98
CA LEU A 268 -4.03 5.18 -10.52
C LEU A 268 -5.44 5.17 -9.95
N LEU A 269 -5.73 4.25 -9.02
CA LEU A 269 -6.95 4.25 -8.23
C LEU A 269 -6.65 4.73 -6.81
N LEU A 270 -7.31 5.79 -6.37
CA LEU A 270 -7.30 6.25 -4.98
C LEU A 270 -8.55 5.74 -4.27
N ILE A 271 -8.38 4.96 -3.20
CA ILE A 271 -9.48 4.45 -2.36
C ILE A 271 -9.40 5.12 -0.99
N SER A 272 -10.47 5.81 -0.59
CA SER A 272 -10.58 6.49 0.70
C SER A 272 -11.94 6.24 1.34
N ALA A 273 -11.99 6.25 2.66
CA ALA A 273 -13.24 6.30 3.43
C ALA A 273 -13.40 7.72 4.00
N LYS A 274 -14.58 8.30 3.86
CA LYS A 274 -14.88 9.65 4.40
C LYS A 274 -14.83 9.71 5.92
N ASP A 275 -14.98 8.56 6.57
CA ASP A 275 -14.93 8.40 8.01
C ASP A 275 -13.55 7.98 8.54
N ASP A 276 -12.49 7.99 7.72
CA ASP A 276 -11.14 7.58 8.11
C ASP A 276 -10.59 8.48 9.24
N PRO A 277 -10.28 7.95 10.44
CA PRO A 277 -9.83 8.75 11.58
C PRO A 277 -8.37 9.24 11.49
N PHE A 278 -7.64 8.88 10.42
CA PHE A 278 -6.26 9.30 10.18
C PHE A 278 -6.16 10.37 9.08
N ILE A 279 -7.14 10.45 8.19
CA ILE A 279 -7.09 11.32 7.01
C ILE A 279 -7.97 12.54 7.23
N GLY A 280 -7.37 13.73 7.16
CA GLY A 280 -8.09 14.99 7.30
C GLY A 280 -8.60 15.54 5.98
N PHE A 281 -7.91 15.23 4.89
CA PHE A 281 -8.25 15.70 3.55
C PHE A 281 -8.03 14.59 2.51
N THR A 282 -8.99 14.39 1.63
CA THR A 282 -8.91 13.48 0.48
C THR A 282 -8.88 14.29 -0.82
N ALA A 283 -8.21 13.74 -1.85
CA ALA A 283 -8.16 14.37 -3.15
C ALA A 283 -9.56 14.47 -3.80
N THR A 284 -9.80 15.56 -4.50
CA THR A 284 -11.01 15.76 -5.30
C THR A 284 -10.69 15.64 -6.80
N PRO A 285 -11.69 15.53 -7.68
CA PRO A 285 -11.45 15.51 -9.13
C PRO A 285 -10.65 16.72 -9.67
N ASN A 286 -10.66 17.85 -8.94
CA ASN A 286 -9.89 19.02 -9.32
C ASN A 286 -8.40 18.96 -8.95
N ASP A 287 -8.03 17.98 -8.13
CA ASP A 287 -6.67 17.83 -7.59
C ASP A 287 -5.85 16.80 -8.35
N VAL A 288 -6.45 16.06 -9.27
CA VAL A 288 -5.87 14.90 -9.93
C VAL A 288 -5.88 15.04 -11.46
N SER A 289 -5.04 14.24 -12.13
CA SER A 289 -5.07 14.09 -13.58
C SER A 289 -6.21 13.15 -14.03
N GLU A 290 -6.46 13.08 -15.35
CA GLU A 290 -7.42 12.15 -15.95
C GLU A 290 -7.05 10.68 -15.78
N SER A 291 -5.78 10.36 -15.50
CA SER A 291 -5.29 9.01 -15.23
C SER A 291 -5.65 8.51 -13.84
N VAL A 292 -6.15 9.37 -12.96
CA VAL A 292 -6.50 9.04 -11.58
C VAL A 292 -8.01 8.83 -11.44
N THR A 293 -8.36 7.67 -10.92
CA THR A 293 -9.75 7.35 -10.51
C THR A 293 -9.87 7.50 -9.00
N ILE A 294 -10.87 8.24 -8.52
CA ILE A 294 -11.17 8.40 -7.08
C ILE A 294 -12.33 7.49 -6.72
N LEU A 295 -12.19 6.71 -5.66
CA LEU A 295 -13.20 5.83 -5.10
C LEU A 295 -13.37 6.12 -3.62
N ASP A 296 -14.32 6.98 -3.29
CA ASP A 296 -14.66 7.31 -1.92
C ASP A 296 -15.83 6.47 -1.43
N THR A 297 -15.71 5.94 -0.21
CA THR A 297 -16.80 5.26 0.50
C THR A 297 -17.26 6.10 1.70
N GLU A 298 -18.53 5.98 2.08
CA GLU A 298 -19.06 6.69 3.26
C GLU A 298 -18.43 6.17 4.57
N HIS A 299 -18.14 4.86 4.60
CA HIS A 299 -17.56 4.16 5.74
C HIS A 299 -16.41 3.26 5.28
N GLY A 300 -15.54 2.91 6.20
CA GLY A 300 -14.40 2.04 5.93
C GLY A 300 -13.34 2.13 7.03
N GLY A 301 -13.34 3.24 7.77
CA GLY A 301 -12.28 3.53 8.74
C GLY A 301 -10.91 3.56 8.04
N HIS A 302 -9.85 3.37 8.81
CA HIS A 302 -8.50 3.31 8.27
C HIS A 302 -8.13 1.89 7.86
N ILE A 303 -8.15 1.60 6.54
CA ILE A 303 -7.79 0.29 5.94
C ILE A 303 -8.70 -0.86 6.44
N GLY A 304 -9.90 -0.56 6.92
CA GLY A 304 -10.72 -1.54 7.61
C GLY A 304 -11.57 -2.38 6.69
N TYR A 305 -12.56 -1.76 6.13
CA TYR A 305 -13.51 -2.31 5.17
C TYR A 305 -14.05 -3.69 5.55
N LEU A 306 -14.37 -3.87 6.86
CA LEU A 306 -14.99 -5.09 7.38
C LEU A 306 -16.47 -5.12 6.99
N ARG A 307 -16.90 -6.20 6.35
CA ARG A 307 -18.27 -6.38 5.86
C ARG A 307 -18.84 -7.75 6.23
N TYR A 308 -20.15 -7.94 5.99
CA TYR A 308 -20.69 -9.29 5.94
C TYR A 308 -20.11 -10.04 4.74
N ARG A 309 -19.79 -11.30 4.94
CA ARG A 309 -19.34 -12.18 3.85
C ARG A 309 -20.44 -12.28 2.81
N SER A 310 -20.06 -12.08 1.55
CA SER A 310 -20.96 -12.28 0.41
C SER A 310 -21.19 -13.78 0.18
N ASP A 311 -22.44 -14.22 0.12
CA ASP A 311 -22.80 -15.62 -0.19
C ASP A 311 -22.43 -16.04 -1.61
N ASN A 312 -22.03 -15.09 -2.47
CA ASN A 312 -21.62 -15.36 -3.86
C ASN A 312 -20.19 -15.91 -4.00
N GLY A 313 -19.48 -16.14 -2.90
CA GLY A 313 -18.12 -16.66 -2.86
C GLY A 313 -18.03 -18.16 -2.60
N GLN A 314 -18.79 -18.99 -3.27
CA GLN A 314 -18.37 -20.38 -3.49
C GLN A 314 -17.18 -20.35 -4.47
N SER A 315 -15.98 -20.10 -3.93
CA SER A 315 -14.77 -20.45 -4.63
C SER A 315 -14.79 -21.97 -4.86
N ASN A 316 -14.85 -22.39 -6.11
CA ASN A 316 -14.57 -23.75 -6.55
C ASN A 316 -13.08 -24.08 -6.35
N SER A 317 -12.55 -23.89 -5.17
CA SER A 317 -11.28 -24.46 -4.76
C SER A 317 -11.57 -25.66 -3.86
N LYS A 318 -11.81 -26.80 -4.50
CA LYS A 318 -11.54 -28.10 -3.89
C LYS A 318 -10.03 -28.22 -3.68
N SER A 319 -9.48 -27.57 -2.67
CA SER A 319 -8.19 -27.98 -2.12
C SER A 319 -8.44 -29.13 -1.17
N SER A 320 -8.24 -30.34 -1.69
CA SER A 320 -8.07 -31.55 -0.91
C SER A 320 -6.76 -31.48 -0.13
N VAL A 321 -6.77 -30.93 1.08
CA VAL A 321 -5.74 -31.22 2.09
C VAL A 321 -6.38 -31.14 3.48
N THR A 322 -6.46 -32.34 4.10
CA THR A 322 -6.44 -32.71 5.52
C THR A 322 -7.54 -32.18 6.46
N ASN A 323 -8.15 -33.18 7.08
CA ASN A 323 -8.89 -33.17 8.34
C ASN A 323 -8.29 -32.21 9.37
N ASP A 324 -8.94 -31.06 9.59
CA ASP A 324 -8.89 -30.39 10.87
C ASP A 324 -10.26 -29.71 11.14
N LYS A 325 -10.71 -29.92 12.36
CA LYS A 325 -11.96 -29.52 12.98
C LYS A 325 -12.61 -28.30 12.35
N GLU A 326 -13.91 -28.39 12.03
CA GLU A 326 -14.81 -27.33 11.58
C GLU A 326 -14.44 -25.97 12.18
N THR A 327 -13.63 -25.19 11.47
CA THR A 327 -13.46 -23.77 11.73
C THR A 327 -14.75 -23.11 11.31
N LYS A 328 -15.60 -22.72 12.27
CA LYS A 328 -16.77 -21.86 12.03
C LYS A 328 -16.31 -20.70 11.15
N THR A 329 -16.65 -20.73 9.87
CA THR A 329 -16.35 -19.64 8.95
C THR A 329 -17.01 -18.38 9.51
N SER A 330 -16.20 -17.33 9.73
CA SER A 330 -16.71 -16.05 10.21
C SER A 330 -17.80 -15.52 9.26
N LYS A 331 -18.85 -14.90 9.83
CA LYS A 331 -19.87 -14.19 9.05
C LYS A 331 -19.34 -12.89 8.42
N PHE A 332 -18.12 -12.52 8.74
CA PHE A 332 -17.47 -11.27 8.29
C PHE A 332 -16.20 -11.57 7.52
N ASP A 333 -15.86 -10.68 6.59
CA ASP A 333 -14.60 -10.69 5.87
C ASP A 333 -14.06 -9.26 5.62
N ILE A 334 -12.79 -9.19 5.22
CA ILE A 334 -12.09 -7.97 4.84
C ILE A 334 -11.73 -7.98 3.34
N ASN A 335 -12.47 -8.76 2.54
CA ASN A 335 -12.10 -9.04 1.16
C ASN A 335 -12.51 -7.94 0.18
N TRP A 336 -13.29 -6.93 0.61
CA TRP A 336 -13.74 -5.88 -0.30
C TRP A 336 -12.57 -5.13 -0.96
N ILE A 337 -11.54 -4.75 -0.19
CA ILE A 337 -10.33 -4.11 -0.72
C ILE A 337 -9.58 -5.03 -1.69
N PRO A 338 -9.18 -6.27 -1.33
CA PRO A 338 -8.50 -7.17 -2.26
C PRO A 338 -9.28 -7.44 -3.55
N GLU A 339 -10.60 -7.62 -3.45
CA GLU A 339 -11.49 -7.81 -4.61
C GLU A 339 -11.51 -6.55 -5.51
N THR A 340 -11.60 -5.36 -4.91
CA THR A 340 -11.58 -4.08 -5.63
C THR A 340 -10.25 -3.87 -6.34
N VAL A 341 -9.12 -4.18 -5.68
CA VAL A 341 -7.78 -4.09 -6.26
C VAL A 341 -7.64 -5.02 -7.46
N SER A 342 -8.01 -6.30 -7.32
CA SER A 342 -7.93 -7.25 -8.43
C SER A 342 -8.87 -6.88 -9.58
N ALA A 343 -10.07 -6.38 -9.28
CA ALA A 343 -11.01 -5.90 -10.30
C ALA A 343 -10.46 -4.69 -11.06
N TYR A 344 -9.79 -3.76 -10.39
CA TYR A 344 -9.18 -2.61 -11.04
C TYR A 344 -8.04 -3.01 -11.97
N PHE A 345 -7.13 -3.87 -11.51
CA PHE A 345 -6.02 -4.33 -12.35
C PHE A 345 -6.49 -5.13 -13.55
N ASN A 346 -7.52 -5.97 -13.41
CA ASN A 346 -8.17 -6.62 -14.53
C ASN A 346 -8.79 -5.61 -15.51
N TRP A 347 -9.42 -4.55 -15.01
CA TRP A 347 -10.04 -3.52 -15.83
C TRP A 347 -9.02 -2.76 -16.68
N ILE A 348 -7.88 -2.33 -16.11
CA ILE A 348 -6.83 -1.65 -16.87
C ILE A 348 -6.08 -2.60 -17.82
N GLY A 349 -5.96 -3.89 -17.51
CA GLY A 349 -5.36 -4.90 -18.36
C GLY A 349 -6.23 -5.21 -19.60
N VAL A 350 -7.53 -5.33 -19.44
CA VAL A 350 -8.48 -5.54 -20.56
C VAL A 350 -8.51 -4.35 -21.50
N ALA A 351 -8.43 -3.12 -21.00
CA ALA A 351 -8.39 -1.91 -21.82
C ALA A 351 -7.14 -1.87 -22.73
N SER A 352 -5.98 -2.32 -22.24
CA SER A 352 -4.74 -2.34 -23.02
C SER A 352 -4.73 -3.40 -24.15
N THR A 353 -5.51 -4.49 -24.02
CA THR A 353 -5.63 -5.51 -25.07
C THR A 353 -6.57 -5.13 -26.20
N SER A 354 -7.53 -4.21 -25.98
CA SER A 354 -8.45 -3.74 -27.02
C SER A 354 -7.82 -2.74 -28.00
N GLU A 355 -6.79 -1.99 -27.59
CA GLU A 355 -6.09 -1.06 -28.48
C GLU A 355 -5.13 -1.77 -29.46
N SER A 356 -4.52 -2.89 -29.07
CA SER A 356 -3.62 -3.66 -29.95
C SER A 356 -4.34 -4.40 -31.09
N SER A 357 -5.66 -4.56 -31.01
CA SER A 357 -6.45 -5.24 -32.06
C SER A 357 -7.03 -4.30 -33.12
N GLN A 358 -6.97 -2.98 -32.96
CA GLN A 358 -7.47 -2.01 -33.96
C GLN A 358 -6.39 -1.50 -34.93
N ASP A 359 -5.11 -1.65 -34.61
CA ASP A 359 -4.03 -1.13 -35.47
C ASP A 359 -3.52 -2.11 -36.55
N VAL A 360 -4.06 -3.34 -36.63
CA VAL A 360 -3.64 -4.35 -37.62
C VAL A 360 -4.56 -4.40 -38.85
N GLY A 361 -5.53 -3.48 -38.95
CA GLY A 361 -6.62 -3.57 -39.97
C GLY A 361 -6.64 -2.52 -41.08
N SER A 362 -5.65 -1.65 -41.27
CA SER A 362 -5.76 -0.53 -42.25
C SER A 362 -4.62 -0.37 -43.27
N ASP A 363 -3.81 -1.39 -43.53
CA ASP A 363 -2.89 -1.34 -44.68
C ASP A 363 -3.09 -2.56 -45.59
N ASN A 364 -4.17 -2.50 -46.37
CA ASN A 364 -4.27 -3.21 -47.68
C ASN A 364 -5.46 -2.67 -48.48
N LYS A 365 -5.22 -1.58 -49.23
CA LYS A 365 -5.85 -1.30 -50.53
C LYS A 365 -5.02 -0.31 -51.34
#